data_9ebf4b588178a215f324e6582c0bb096
#
_entry.id   9ebf4b588178a215f324e6582c0bb096
#
_cell.length_a   1.000
_cell.length_b   1.000
_cell.length_c   1.000
_cell.angle_alpha   90.00
_cell.angle_beta   90.00
_cell.angle_gamma   90.00
#
_symmetry.space_group_name_H-M   'P 1'
#
loop_
_entity.id
_entity.type
_entity.pdbx_description
1 polymer ?
#
loop_
_entity_poly.entity_id
_entity_poly.type
_entity_poly.pdbx_seq_one_letter_code
_entity_poly.pdbx_strand_id
1 'polypeptide(L)'
;MIRSNRIQSLIEFLLCSPKYGTFTESSRTDPSNLSDDTWRRERIKLNHPHQVLWEKVELKHGYLIADDTIIDKPRGKKIQCVGFHHSGKHKRVVRGICLVSIIWTDGKRAFPIDFRVYQKQNGVSTIDPQWV
;
A
#
# COMPACT_ATOMS: atom_id res chain seq x y z
N MET A 1 6.99 13.80 -21.13
CA MET A 1 6.21 14.83 -20.43
C MET A 1 4.80 14.39 -20.00
N ILE A 2 4.04 13.64 -20.81
CA ILE A 2 2.65 13.19 -20.49
C ILE A 2 2.56 12.21 -19.28
N ARG A 3 3.59 11.39 -19.03
CA ARG A 3 3.59 10.39 -17.91
C ARG A 3 3.64 11.02 -16.52
N SER A 4 4.40 12.09 -16.34
CA SER A 4 4.53 12.78 -15.05
C SER A 4 3.18 13.35 -14.59
N ASN A 5 2.37 13.85 -15.53
CA ASN A 5 1.08 14.47 -15.23
C ASN A 5 0.04 13.47 -14.70
N ARG A 6 -0.02 12.24 -15.23
CA ARG A 6 -1.02 11.24 -14.82
C ARG A 6 -0.80 10.73 -13.40
N ILE A 7 0.45 10.52 -13.03
CA ILE A 7 0.81 10.09 -11.67
C ILE A 7 0.46 11.20 -10.67
N GLN A 8 0.74 12.43 -11.02
CA GLN A 8 0.39 13.57 -10.21
C GLN A 8 -1.13 13.68 -10.03
N SER A 9 -1.91 13.57 -11.10
CA SER A 9 -3.38 13.56 -11.02
C SER A 9 -3.91 12.42 -10.15
N LEU A 10 -3.32 11.23 -10.20
CA LEU A 10 -3.70 10.12 -9.33
C LEU A 10 -3.42 10.43 -7.86
N ILE A 11 -2.27 10.99 -7.57
CA ILE A 11 -1.89 11.37 -6.20
C ILE A 11 -2.83 12.46 -5.68
N GLU A 12 -3.09 13.48 -6.47
CA GLU A 12 -4.02 14.56 -6.14
C GLU A 12 -5.44 14.02 -5.88
N PHE A 13 -5.92 13.12 -6.74
CA PHE A 13 -7.20 12.45 -6.53
C PHE A 13 -7.24 11.69 -5.20
N LEU A 14 -6.21 10.90 -4.89
CA LEU A 14 -6.15 10.14 -3.65
C LEU A 14 -6.07 11.02 -2.40
N LEU A 15 -5.37 12.16 -2.48
CA LEU A 15 -5.26 13.13 -1.39
C LEU A 15 -6.56 13.90 -1.16
N CYS A 16 -7.30 14.22 -2.24
CA CYS A 16 -8.55 14.97 -2.17
C CYS A 16 -9.78 14.11 -1.93
N SER A 17 -9.67 12.78 -2.05
CA SER A 17 -10.79 11.87 -1.83
C SER A 17 -11.16 11.79 -0.35
N PRO A 18 -12.41 12.13 0.03
CA PRO A 18 -12.86 12.09 1.43
C PRO A 18 -13.05 10.66 1.96
N LYS A 19 -13.01 9.67 1.09
CA LYS A 19 -13.15 8.23 1.37
C LYS A 19 -12.07 7.46 0.60
N TYR A 20 -12.10 6.13 0.72
CA TYR A 20 -11.24 5.26 -0.07
C TYR A 20 -11.52 5.46 -1.57
N GLY A 21 -10.66 6.26 -2.23
CA GLY A 21 -10.77 6.52 -3.65
C GLY A 21 -10.64 5.24 -4.47
N THR A 22 -11.63 4.95 -5.32
CA THR A 22 -11.57 3.83 -6.26
C THR A 22 -11.12 4.32 -7.63
N PHE A 23 -10.51 3.44 -8.43
CA PHE A 23 -10.12 3.82 -9.81
C PHE A 23 -11.34 4.14 -10.67
N THR A 24 -12.49 3.52 -10.41
CA THR A 24 -13.76 3.85 -11.06
C THR A 24 -14.20 5.27 -10.74
N GLU A 25 -13.97 5.72 -9.52
CA GLU A 25 -14.29 7.09 -9.09
C GLU A 25 -13.32 8.09 -9.68
N SER A 26 -12.00 7.77 -9.71
CA SER A 26 -11.02 8.61 -10.38
C SER A 26 -11.32 8.78 -11.89
N SER A 27 -11.77 7.72 -12.56
CA SER A 27 -12.19 7.80 -13.97
C SER A 27 -13.38 8.73 -14.21
N ARG A 28 -14.28 8.84 -13.24
CA ARG A 28 -15.46 9.73 -13.34
C ARG A 28 -15.14 11.19 -13.05
N THR A 29 -14.14 11.44 -12.23
CA THR A 29 -13.79 12.79 -11.76
C THR A 29 -12.63 13.41 -12.54
N ASP A 30 -11.85 12.60 -13.25
CA ASP A 30 -10.71 13.08 -14.02
C ASP A 30 -11.16 13.77 -15.31
N PRO A 31 -10.79 15.04 -15.53
CA PRO A 31 -11.08 15.77 -16.76
C PRO A 31 -10.54 15.11 -18.03
N SER A 32 -9.48 14.29 -17.90
CA SER A 32 -8.88 13.58 -19.06
C SER A 32 -9.67 12.36 -19.51
N ASN A 33 -10.77 12.03 -18.83
CA ASN A 33 -11.70 10.94 -19.16
C ASN A 33 -11.01 9.57 -19.37
N LEU A 34 -9.97 9.30 -18.58
CA LEU A 34 -9.22 8.05 -18.62
C LEU A 34 -10.02 6.92 -17.96
N SER A 35 -10.00 5.74 -18.58
CA SER A 35 -10.67 4.55 -18.04
C SER A 35 -10.00 4.08 -16.74
N ASP A 36 -10.76 3.38 -15.87
CA ASP A 36 -10.25 2.78 -14.63
C ASP A 36 -9.12 1.76 -14.89
N ASP A 37 -9.15 1.07 -16.01
CA ASP A 37 -8.11 0.14 -16.42
C ASP A 37 -6.80 0.88 -16.80
N THR A 38 -6.89 2.08 -17.36
CA THR A 38 -5.74 2.93 -17.61
C THR A 38 -5.09 3.36 -16.29
N TRP A 39 -5.88 3.77 -15.30
CA TRP A 39 -5.41 4.13 -13.97
C TRP A 39 -4.75 2.95 -13.25
N ARG A 40 -5.31 1.75 -13.35
CA ARG A 40 -4.71 0.52 -12.79
C ARG A 40 -3.34 0.23 -13.41
N ARG A 41 -3.22 0.36 -14.74
CA ARG A 41 -1.94 0.14 -15.44
C ARG A 41 -0.88 1.17 -15.07
N GLU A 42 -1.25 2.43 -14.92
CA GLU A 42 -0.30 3.47 -14.48
C GLU A 42 0.17 3.21 -13.03
N ARG A 43 -0.72 2.76 -12.14
CA ARG A 43 -0.34 2.37 -10.78
C ARG A 43 0.67 1.21 -10.74
N ILE A 44 0.47 0.20 -11.59
CA ILE A 44 1.40 -0.95 -11.65
C ILE A 44 2.80 -0.50 -12.10
N LYS A 45 2.89 0.56 -12.89
CA LYS A 45 4.17 1.14 -13.33
C LYS A 45 4.85 1.99 -12.25
N LEU A 46 4.16 2.33 -11.18
CA LEU A 46 4.74 2.92 -9.98
C LEU A 46 5.51 1.84 -9.19
N ASN A 47 6.57 1.32 -9.80
CA ASN A 47 7.51 0.48 -9.08
C ASN A 47 8.14 1.32 -7.98
N HIS A 48 7.88 0.94 -6.73
CA HIS A 48 8.50 1.52 -5.53
C HIS A 48 8.18 3.00 -5.26
N PRO A 49 6.93 3.35 -4.85
CA PRO A 49 6.59 4.71 -4.43
C PRO A 49 7.49 5.25 -3.30
N HIS A 50 8.10 4.36 -2.51
CA HIS A 50 9.07 4.73 -1.49
C HIS A 50 10.37 5.31 -2.06
N GLN A 51 10.87 4.87 -3.22
CA GLN A 51 12.09 5.44 -3.82
C GLN A 51 11.94 6.93 -4.13
N VAL A 52 10.77 7.34 -4.62
CA VAL A 52 10.46 8.76 -4.89
C VAL A 52 10.42 9.58 -3.61
N LEU A 53 9.98 8.97 -2.50
CA LEU A 53 9.97 9.63 -1.18
C LEU A 53 11.38 9.77 -0.61
N TRP A 54 12.23 8.76 -0.76
CA TRP A 54 13.61 8.77 -0.26
C TRP A 54 14.45 9.89 -0.88
N GLU A 55 14.26 10.17 -2.16
CA GLU A 55 14.97 11.26 -2.86
C GLU A 55 14.55 12.67 -2.38
N LYS A 56 13.36 12.80 -1.79
CA LYS A 56 12.78 14.10 -1.41
C LYS A 56 12.77 14.36 0.09
N VAL A 57 13.02 13.36 0.91
CA VAL A 57 12.90 13.47 2.37
C VAL A 57 14.26 13.27 3.02
N GLU A 58 14.78 14.33 3.60
CA GLU A 58 15.94 14.25 4.49
C GLU A 58 15.55 13.63 5.84
N LEU A 59 15.87 12.35 6.03
CA LEU A 59 15.63 11.60 7.27
C LEU A 59 16.78 11.82 8.24
N LYS A 60 16.88 12.99 8.89
CA LYS A 60 18.03 13.30 9.77
C LYS A 60 17.87 12.79 11.20
N HIS A 61 16.71 12.99 11.80
CA HIS A 61 16.41 12.59 13.19
C HIS A 61 14.99 12.07 13.27
N GLY A 62 14.79 10.90 13.83
CA GLY A 62 13.46 10.31 13.95
C GLY A 62 13.51 8.87 14.43
N TYR A 63 12.36 8.22 14.42
CA TYR A 63 12.14 6.87 14.88
C TYR A 63 11.60 6.00 13.75
N LEU A 64 11.99 4.74 13.73
CA LEU A 64 11.37 3.72 12.91
C LEU A 64 10.32 2.99 13.75
N ILE A 65 9.11 2.93 13.22
CA ILE A 65 7.98 2.19 13.82
C ILE A 65 7.67 1.05 12.87
N ALA A 66 7.72 -0.18 13.39
CA ALA A 66 7.27 -1.37 12.68
C ALA A 66 5.93 -1.83 13.27
N ASP A 67 4.95 -2.08 12.41
CA ASP A 67 3.62 -2.55 12.81
C ASP A 67 3.07 -3.55 11.80
N ASP A 68 2.23 -4.47 12.27
CA ASP A 68 1.53 -5.43 11.42
C ASP A 68 0.05 -5.09 11.29
N THR A 69 -0.44 -5.21 10.07
CA THR A 69 -1.85 -4.97 9.75
C THR A 69 -2.42 -6.12 8.95
N ILE A 70 -3.63 -6.56 9.31
CA ILE A 70 -4.33 -7.60 8.58
C ILE A 70 -5.38 -6.98 7.67
N ILE A 71 -5.19 -7.18 6.37
CA ILE A 71 -6.17 -6.81 5.35
C ILE A 71 -7.16 -7.95 5.19
N ASP A 72 -8.37 -7.78 5.74
CA ASP A 72 -9.41 -8.79 5.72
C ASP A 72 -9.81 -9.20 4.28
N LYS A 73 -9.73 -10.50 4.00
CA LYS A 73 -10.11 -11.12 2.74
C LYS A 73 -10.93 -12.40 2.95
N PRO A 74 -12.13 -12.31 3.58
CA PRO A 74 -12.91 -13.50 3.96
C PRO A 74 -13.29 -14.37 2.75
N ARG A 75 -13.50 -13.76 1.59
CA ARG A 75 -13.84 -14.45 0.32
C ARG A 75 -12.63 -14.74 -0.58
N GLY A 76 -11.43 -14.39 -0.15
CA GLY A 76 -10.21 -14.47 -0.96
C GLY A 76 -9.62 -15.89 -1.09
N LYS A 77 -10.40 -16.89 -1.47
CA LYS A 77 -9.95 -18.31 -1.55
C LYS A 77 -8.81 -18.54 -2.55
N LYS A 78 -8.76 -17.74 -3.62
CA LYS A 78 -7.78 -17.87 -4.72
C LYS A 78 -6.73 -16.77 -4.72
N ILE A 79 -6.73 -15.90 -3.71
CA ILE A 79 -5.74 -14.82 -3.63
C ILE A 79 -4.49 -15.39 -2.98
N GLN A 80 -3.35 -15.21 -3.65
CA GLN A 80 -2.04 -15.54 -3.13
C GLN A 80 -1.78 -14.76 -1.82
N CYS A 81 -1.00 -15.30 -0.91
CA CYS A 81 -0.67 -14.68 0.39
C CYS A 81 -1.83 -14.52 1.38
N VAL A 82 -3.03 -15.02 1.07
CA VAL A 82 -4.14 -15.04 2.02
C VAL A 82 -3.99 -16.23 2.96
N GLY A 83 -3.88 -15.96 4.25
CA GLY A 83 -3.78 -16.93 5.32
C GLY A 83 -4.74 -16.66 6.47
N PHE A 84 -4.61 -17.47 7.53
CA PHE A 84 -5.32 -17.24 8.79
C PHE A 84 -4.38 -16.56 9.79
N HIS A 85 -4.77 -15.38 10.27
CA HIS A 85 -4.00 -14.55 11.17
C HIS A 85 -4.84 -14.11 12.37
N HIS A 86 -4.23 -14.00 13.54
CA HIS A 86 -4.90 -13.41 14.71
C HIS A 86 -4.98 -11.90 14.55
N SER A 87 -6.18 -11.36 14.51
CA SER A 87 -6.41 -9.92 14.39
C SER A 87 -6.66 -9.31 15.76
N GLY A 88 -5.79 -8.39 16.20
CA GLY A 88 -5.98 -7.60 17.40
C GLY A 88 -7.26 -6.75 17.34
N LYS A 89 -7.61 -6.22 16.19
CA LYS A 89 -8.84 -5.46 15.94
C LYS A 89 -10.10 -6.30 16.17
N HIS A 90 -10.13 -7.53 15.69
CA HIS A 90 -11.29 -8.41 15.77
C HIS A 90 -11.23 -9.37 16.97
N LYS A 91 -10.11 -9.40 17.69
CA LYS A 91 -9.82 -10.31 18.82
C LYS A 91 -10.11 -11.80 18.48
N ARG A 92 -9.88 -12.17 17.24
CA ARG A 92 -10.09 -13.54 16.71
C ARG A 92 -9.21 -13.80 15.49
N VAL A 93 -9.13 -15.08 15.13
CA VAL A 93 -8.49 -15.46 13.87
C VAL A 93 -9.38 -15.04 12.69
N VAL A 94 -8.79 -14.31 11.76
CA VAL A 94 -9.45 -13.87 10.53
C VAL A 94 -8.68 -14.34 9.30
N ARG A 95 -9.36 -14.44 8.19
CA ARG A 95 -8.73 -14.74 6.91
C ARG A 95 -8.36 -13.44 6.21
N GLY A 96 -7.07 -13.29 5.90
CA GLY A 96 -6.59 -12.03 5.32
C GLY A 96 -5.14 -12.12 4.86
N ILE A 97 -4.62 -10.99 4.43
CA ILE A 97 -3.20 -10.77 4.11
C ILE A 97 -2.59 -10.02 5.28
N CYS A 98 -1.55 -10.57 5.88
CA CYS A 98 -0.79 -9.87 6.90
C CYS A 98 0.29 -9.02 6.24
N LEU A 99 0.26 -7.72 6.50
CA LEU A 99 1.20 -6.74 5.98
C LEU A 99 2.01 -6.19 7.15
N VAL A 100 3.32 -6.35 7.10
CA VAL A 100 4.25 -5.69 8.03
C VAL A 100 4.73 -4.40 7.35
N SER A 101 4.56 -3.28 8.00
CA SER A 101 4.97 -1.96 7.50
C SER A 101 6.00 -1.31 8.40
N ILE A 102 6.90 -0.55 7.80
CA ILE A 102 7.88 0.28 8.50
C ILE A 102 7.61 1.73 8.14
N ILE A 103 7.44 2.55 9.15
CA ILE A 103 7.17 3.98 9.04
C ILE A 103 8.29 4.72 9.77
N TRP A 104 8.84 5.75 9.13
CA TRP A 104 9.69 6.71 9.81
C TRP A 104 8.87 7.91 10.29
N THR A 105 9.19 8.42 11.47
CA THR A 105 8.54 9.64 12.00
C THR A 105 9.53 10.48 12.81
N ASP A 106 9.39 11.78 12.70
CA ASP A 106 10.05 12.77 13.56
C ASP A 106 9.12 13.28 14.70
N GLY A 107 7.97 12.64 14.88
CA GLY A 107 6.92 13.04 15.83
C GLY A 107 5.93 14.06 15.26
N LYS A 108 6.25 14.73 14.15
CA LYS A 108 5.35 15.67 13.44
C LYS A 108 4.91 15.14 12.09
N ARG A 109 5.80 14.44 11.40
CA ARG A 109 5.57 13.86 10.08
C ARG A 109 5.77 12.36 10.17
N ALA A 110 5.05 11.60 9.36
CA ALA A 110 5.21 10.17 9.23
C ALA A 110 5.33 9.79 7.75
N PHE A 111 6.33 8.99 7.41
CA PHE A 111 6.58 8.54 6.04
C PHE A 111 6.66 7.03 6.00
N PRO A 112 5.89 6.36 5.12
CA PRO A 112 6.05 4.93 4.90
C PRO A 112 7.41 4.66 4.24
N ILE A 113 8.21 3.80 4.85
CA ILE A 113 9.53 3.43 4.37
C ILE A 113 9.48 2.17 3.53
N ASP A 114 8.86 1.13 4.07
CA ASP A 114 8.76 -0.17 3.40
C ASP A 114 7.55 -0.93 3.92
N PHE A 115 7.12 -1.93 3.16
CA PHE A 115 6.13 -2.90 3.61
C PHE A 115 6.46 -4.28 3.06
N ARG A 116 6.13 -5.32 3.82
CA ARG A 116 6.31 -6.71 3.42
C ARG A 116 5.06 -7.52 3.70
N VAL A 117 4.75 -8.42 2.79
CA VAL A 117 3.69 -9.40 3.02
C VAL A 117 4.26 -10.55 3.84
N TYR A 118 3.63 -10.80 4.99
CA TYR A 118 4.00 -11.92 5.83
C TYR A 118 3.32 -13.19 5.34
N GLN A 119 4.09 -14.23 5.08
CA GLN A 119 3.61 -15.54 4.70
C GLN A 119 4.09 -16.61 5.69
N LYS A 120 3.18 -17.53 6.03
CA LYS A 120 3.50 -18.74 6.77
C LYS A 120 3.84 -19.86 5.77
N GLN A 121 5.11 -20.18 5.63
CA GLN A 121 5.53 -21.33 4.85
C GLN A 121 5.89 -22.49 5.79
N ASN A 122 5.23 -23.66 5.61
CA ASN A 122 5.54 -24.92 6.32
C ASN A 122 5.70 -24.79 7.84
N GLY A 123 4.87 -23.97 8.48
CA GLY A 123 4.95 -23.72 9.91
C GLY A 123 6.04 -22.74 10.36
N VAL A 124 6.90 -22.30 9.46
CA VAL A 124 7.92 -21.27 9.71
C VAL A 124 7.42 -19.94 9.19
N SER A 125 7.57 -18.90 10.02
CA SER A 125 7.20 -17.53 9.66
C SER A 125 8.30 -16.93 8.77
N THR A 126 8.01 -16.70 7.50
CA THR A 126 8.93 -16.04 6.58
C THR A 126 8.29 -14.77 6.02
N ILE A 127 9.09 -13.73 5.92
CA ILE A 127 8.76 -12.53 5.14
C ILE A 127 9.23 -12.82 3.71
N ASP A 128 8.32 -12.75 2.74
CA ASP A 128 8.64 -13.05 1.35
C ASP A 128 9.64 -12.03 0.79
N PRO A 129 10.86 -12.45 0.39
CA PRO A 129 11.87 -11.54 -0.14
C PRO A 129 11.68 -11.16 -1.61
N GLN A 130 10.69 -11.71 -2.30
CA GLN A 130 10.54 -11.54 -3.76
C GLN A 130 9.98 -10.19 -4.22
N TRP A 131 9.73 -9.25 -3.31
CA TRP A 131 9.23 -7.91 -3.64
C TRP A 131 10.27 -6.82 -3.34
N VAL A 132 11.54 -7.10 -3.67
CA VAL A 132 12.62 -6.10 -3.67
C VAL A 132 12.77 -5.50 -5.07
#